data_e8c3e4db24def11dae51a7caac536e96
#
_entry.id   e8c3e4db24def11dae51a7caac536e96
#
_cell.length_a   1.000
_cell.length_b   1.000
_cell.length_c   1.000
_cell.angle_alpha   90.00
_cell.angle_beta   90.00
_cell.angle_gamma   90.00
#
_symmetry.space_group_name_H-M   'P 1'
#
loop_
_entity.id
_entity.type
_entity.pdbx_description
1 polymer ?
#
loop_
_entity_poly.entity_id
_entity_poly.type
_entity_poly.pdbx_seq_one_letter_code
_entity_poly.pdbx_strand_id
1 'polypeptide(L)'
;MSGFYDYYDVAVVGAGHAGIEAALASARMGLKTVLITQTPDAIGRMSCNPSIGGIAKGNIVREIDALGGEMAKLIDRSMIQFRMLNKSRGPAVQAPRSQADKITYSQLARHICERTPNLSTLMDTVTDILTTASSTPLPPNADSSADSGSIPGEERGYNGSNIEKADYASQAARSGMRQKVTGVVTERGRIIPVRAVVLTTGTFLGGRIFIGEYDAPCGRLGESGAYGLTASLHRLGFTTGRLKTGTPPRILKSTVDFSKLEEQPGDEDVIPLSFDDEKIDRPMVNCHVVYTNEKTHEIIRHII
;
A
#
# COMPACT_ATOMS: atom_id res chain seq x y z
N MET A 1 -18.42 7.38 -19.35
CA MET A 1 -18.43 7.69 -17.91
C MET A 1 -19.04 6.50 -17.19
N SER A 2 -18.27 5.81 -16.35
CA SER A 2 -18.80 4.75 -15.49
C SER A 2 -19.59 5.41 -14.35
N GLY A 3 -20.92 5.32 -14.43
CA GLY A 3 -21.80 5.75 -13.32
C GLY A 3 -21.64 4.81 -12.13
N PHE A 4 -22.18 5.19 -10.98
CA PHE A 4 -22.34 4.27 -9.86
C PHE A 4 -23.41 3.24 -10.19
N TYR A 5 -23.13 1.98 -9.82
CA TYR A 5 -24.05 0.86 -9.98
C TYR A 5 -24.84 0.61 -8.68
N ASP A 6 -26.01 0.00 -8.79
CA ASP A 6 -26.80 -0.42 -7.63
C ASP A 6 -26.13 -1.56 -6.86
N TYR A 7 -25.27 -2.33 -7.51
CA TYR A 7 -24.44 -3.37 -6.93
C TYR A 7 -23.10 -3.48 -7.68
N TYR A 8 -22.08 -4.03 -7.02
CA TYR A 8 -20.80 -4.33 -7.62
C TYR A 8 -20.44 -5.81 -7.46
N ASP A 9 -19.69 -6.34 -8.39
CA ASP A 9 -19.13 -7.69 -8.28
C ASP A 9 -17.98 -7.69 -7.26
N VAL A 10 -17.14 -6.67 -7.30
CA VAL A 10 -15.96 -6.55 -6.44
C VAL A 10 -15.86 -5.16 -5.82
N ALA A 11 -15.65 -5.10 -4.50
CA ALA A 11 -15.16 -3.92 -3.82
C ALA A 11 -13.68 -4.08 -3.48
N VAL A 12 -12.87 -3.11 -3.89
CA VAL A 12 -11.45 -3.01 -3.51
C VAL A 12 -11.30 -1.89 -2.49
N VAL A 13 -10.83 -2.22 -1.29
CA VAL A 13 -10.71 -1.29 -0.17
C VAL A 13 -9.27 -0.83 -0.03
N GLY A 14 -9.02 0.44 -0.34
CA GLY A 14 -7.71 1.05 -0.37
C GLY A 14 -7.15 1.18 -1.78
N ALA A 15 -6.65 2.38 -2.12
CA ALA A 15 -6.15 2.72 -3.45
C ALA A 15 -4.61 2.90 -3.48
N GLY A 16 -3.89 2.11 -2.68
CA GLY A 16 -2.45 1.93 -2.80
C GLY A 16 -2.09 1.05 -4.01
N HIS A 17 -0.83 0.68 -4.15
CA HIS A 17 -0.36 -0.11 -5.29
C HIS A 17 -1.14 -1.42 -5.47
N ALA A 18 -1.34 -2.19 -4.41
CA ALA A 18 -2.08 -3.44 -4.45
C ALA A 18 -3.56 -3.23 -4.83
N GLY A 19 -4.17 -2.14 -4.33
CA GLY A 19 -5.56 -1.82 -4.66
C GLY A 19 -5.76 -1.42 -6.11
N ILE A 20 -4.82 -0.67 -6.68
CA ILE A 20 -4.83 -0.31 -8.10
C ILE A 20 -4.79 -1.58 -8.96
N GLU A 21 -3.83 -2.48 -8.70
CA GLU A 21 -3.70 -3.73 -9.44
C GLU A 21 -4.98 -4.59 -9.33
N ALA A 22 -5.51 -4.76 -8.12
CA ALA A 22 -6.73 -5.53 -7.89
C ALA A 22 -7.96 -4.92 -8.60
N ALA A 23 -8.11 -3.60 -8.54
CA ALA A 23 -9.23 -2.90 -9.14
C ALA A 23 -9.17 -2.95 -10.68
N LEU A 24 -7.99 -2.68 -11.25
CA LEU A 24 -7.80 -2.74 -12.70
C LEU A 24 -7.96 -4.15 -13.24
N ALA A 25 -7.40 -5.16 -12.57
CA ALA A 25 -7.56 -6.55 -12.97
C ALA A 25 -9.04 -6.96 -12.98
N SER A 26 -9.77 -6.68 -11.88
CA SER A 26 -11.20 -7.02 -11.79
C SER A 26 -12.02 -6.31 -12.87
N ALA A 27 -11.80 -5.01 -13.08
CA ALA A 27 -12.54 -4.22 -14.07
C ALA A 27 -12.24 -4.66 -15.51
N ARG A 28 -10.97 -4.98 -15.83
CA ARG A 28 -10.53 -5.50 -17.13
C ARG A 28 -11.10 -6.88 -17.44
N MET A 29 -11.39 -7.67 -16.41
CA MET A 29 -12.13 -8.94 -16.54
C MET A 29 -13.64 -8.74 -16.80
N GLY A 30 -14.12 -7.50 -16.91
CA GLY A 30 -15.52 -7.17 -17.16
C GLY A 30 -16.39 -7.10 -15.89
N LEU A 31 -15.81 -7.19 -14.69
CA LEU A 31 -16.54 -7.11 -13.44
C LEU A 31 -16.84 -5.68 -13.04
N LYS A 32 -18.06 -5.41 -12.58
CA LYS A 32 -18.43 -4.12 -11.98
C LYS A 32 -17.65 -3.95 -10.68
N THR A 33 -16.64 -3.09 -10.70
CA THR A 33 -15.69 -2.92 -9.61
C THR A 33 -15.80 -1.53 -8.98
N VAL A 34 -15.79 -1.44 -7.65
CA VAL A 34 -15.66 -0.18 -6.92
C VAL A 34 -14.33 -0.16 -6.17
N LEU A 35 -13.54 0.89 -6.41
CA LEU A 35 -12.33 1.21 -5.65
C LEU A 35 -12.70 2.24 -4.59
N ILE A 36 -12.63 1.86 -3.32
CA ILE A 36 -13.00 2.72 -2.19
C ILE A 36 -11.75 3.24 -1.53
N THR A 37 -11.61 4.56 -1.47
CA THR A 37 -10.44 5.24 -0.88
C THR A 37 -10.87 6.50 -0.14
N GLN A 38 -10.18 6.83 0.95
CA GLN A 38 -10.44 8.05 1.71
C GLN A 38 -10.19 9.32 0.90
N THR A 39 -9.18 9.28 0.02
CA THR A 39 -8.76 10.43 -0.77
C THR A 39 -8.38 10.00 -2.17
N PRO A 40 -9.20 10.31 -3.20
CA PRO A 40 -8.86 10.00 -4.59
C PRO A 40 -7.54 10.62 -5.07
N ASP A 41 -7.18 11.80 -4.56
CA ASP A 41 -5.90 12.45 -4.86
C ASP A 41 -4.67 11.69 -4.31
N ALA A 42 -4.90 10.68 -3.47
CA ALA A 42 -3.86 9.83 -2.90
C ALA A 42 -3.74 8.47 -3.60
N ILE A 43 -4.47 8.22 -4.68
CA ILE A 43 -4.35 6.99 -5.47
C ILE A 43 -2.90 6.82 -5.93
N GLY A 44 -2.29 5.66 -5.66
CA GLY A 44 -0.91 5.37 -6.03
C GLY A 44 0.16 6.21 -5.33
N ARG A 45 -0.19 6.95 -4.25
CA ARG A 45 0.77 7.79 -3.53
C ARG A 45 1.89 6.96 -2.89
N MET A 46 3.13 7.29 -3.24
CA MET A 46 4.33 6.68 -2.68
C MET A 46 4.70 7.32 -1.36
N SER A 47 4.30 6.70 -0.25
CA SER A 47 4.43 7.26 1.10
C SER A 47 5.82 7.09 1.70
N CYS A 48 6.48 5.97 1.39
CA CYS A 48 7.80 5.61 1.92
C CYS A 48 8.91 6.00 0.93
N ASN A 49 9.51 5.05 0.26
CA ASN A 49 10.48 5.31 -0.81
C ASN A 49 9.75 5.53 -2.14
N PRO A 50 10.07 6.59 -2.90
CA PRO A 50 9.50 6.79 -4.22
C PRO A 50 10.21 5.89 -5.24
N SER A 51 10.15 4.58 -5.04
CA SER A 51 10.81 3.60 -5.91
C SER A 51 9.99 2.34 -6.09
N ILE A 52 10.05 1.77 -7.30
CA ILE A 52 9.49 0.48 -7.66
C ILE A 52 10.63 -0.49 -7.96
N GLY A 53 10.46 -1.75 -7.56
CA GLY A 53 11.48 -2.78 -7.76
C GLY A 53 12.44 -2.92 -6.58
N GLY A 54 13.62 -3.42 -6.88
CA GLY A 54 14.61 -3.83 -5.90
C GLY A 54 14.70 -5.35 -5.80
N ILE A 55 15.56 -5.87 -4.92
CA ILE A 55 15.79 -7.31 -4.75
C ILE A 55 14.48 -8.04 -4.49
N ALA A 56 14.19 -9.08 -5.24
CA ALA A 56 12.94 -9.83 -5.36
C ALA A 56 11.75 -9.00 -5.88
N LYS A 57 11.59 -7.75 -5.47
CA LYS A 57 10.44 -6.90 -5.84
C LYS A 57 10.43 -6.57 -7.33
N GLY A 58 11.60 -6.29 -7.93
CA GLY A 58 11.69 -6.00 -9.35
C GLY A 58 11.24 -7.16 -10.24
N ASN A 59 11.53 -8.37 -9.82
CA ASN A 59 11.09 -9.58 -10.52
C ASN A 59 9.57 -9.74 -10.43
N ILE A 60 8.99 -9.54 -9.23
CA ILE A 60 7.55 -9.60 -9.02
C ILE A 60 6.82 -8.53 -9.84
N VAL A 61 7.36 -7.31 -9.95
CA VAL A 61 6.76 -6.26 -10.80
C VAL A 61 6.68 -6.69 -12.26
N ARG A 62 7.73 -7.35 -12.78
CA ARG A 62 7.72 -7.89 -14.16
C ARG A 62 6.75 -9.06 -14.32
N GLU A 63 6.61 -9.91 -13.31
CA GLU A 63 5.61 -10.99 -13.33
C GLU A 63 4.18 -10.43 -13.34
N ILE A 64 3.92 -9.37 -12.55
CA ILE A 64 2.63 -8.65 -12.54
C ILE A 64 2.36 -8.03 -13.92
N ASP A 65 3.36 -7.40 -14.54
CA ASP A 65 3.26 -6.81 -15.87
C ASP A 65 2.93 -7.86 -16.94
N ALA A 66 3.60 -9.02 -16.90
CA ALA A 66 3.33 -10.13 -17.79
C ALA A 66 1.88 -10.67 -17.70
N LEU A 67 1.23 -10.45 -16.56
CA LEU A 67 -0.19 -10.76 -16.33
C LEU A 67 -1.13 -9.59 -16.70
N GLY A 68 -0.61 -8.51 -17.27
CA GLY A 68 -1.38 -7.34 -17.66
C GLY A 68 -1.54 -6.29 -16.57
N GLY A 69 -0.66 -6.30 -15.55
CA GLY A 69 -0.64 -5.30 -14.49
C GLY A 69 -0.24 -3.91 -14.97
N GLU A 70 -0.30 -2.92 -14.09
CA GLU A 70 -0.11 -1.52 -14.43
C GLU A 70 1.14 -0.91 -13.80
N MET A 71 1.65 -1.47 -12.71
CA MET A 71 2.74 -0.89 -11.93
C MET A 71 4.01 -0.64 -12.76
N ALA A 72 4.39 -1.58 -13.63
CA ALA A 72 5.56 -1.45 -14.49
C ALA A 72 5.38 -0.31 -15.50
N LYS A 73 4.22 -0.21 -16.13
CA LYS A 73 3.87 0.87 -17.09
C LYS A 73 3.87 2.24 -16.43
N LEU A 74 3.35 2.32 -15.20
CA LEU A 74 3.34 3.57 -14.43
C LEU A 74 4.74 4.02 -14.06
N ILE A 75 5.61 3.10 -13.63
CA ILE A 75 6.98 3.48 -13.26
C ILE A 75 7.80 3.83 -14.49
N ASP A 76 7.65 3.17 -15.63
CA ASP A 76 8.37 3.47 -16.85
C ASP A 76 8.04 4.89 -17.36
N ARG A 77 6.81 5.34 -17.15
CA ARG A 77 6.37 6.70 -17.46
C ARG A 77 6.70 7.76 -16.42
N SER A 78 7.18 7.38 -15.25
CA SER A 78 7.43 8.30 -14.13
C SER A 78 8.82 8.15 -13.51
N MET A 79 9.64 7.22 -13.97
CA MET A 79 10.98 7.02 -13.39
C MET A 79 11.88 8.23 -13.63
N ILE A 80 12.73 8.49 -12.65
CA ILE A 80 13.77 9.54 -12.67
C ILE A 80 15.17 8.97 -12.47
N GLN A 81 15.29 7.70 -12.11
CA GLN A 81 16.55 6.96 -12.07
C GLN A 81 16.27 5.46 -12.18
N PHE A 82 17.12 4.77 -12.90
CA PHE A 82 17.11 3.30 -13.01
C PHE A 82 18.44 2.70 -12.56
N ARG A 83 18.38 1.57 -11.88
CA ARG A 83 19.56 0.75 -11.57
C ARG A 83 19.19 -0.73 -11.57
N MET A 84 20.03 -1.53 -12.21
CA MET A 84 20.01 -2.97 -12.03
C MET A 84 20.85 -3.31 -10.78
N LEU A 85 20.19 -3.79 -9.74
CA LEU A 85 20.88 -4.20 -8.51
C LEU A 85 21.56 -5.55 -8.69
N ASN A 86 22.66 -5.74 -7.95
CA ASN A 86 23.44 -6.99 -7.95
C ASN A 86 24.03 -7.39 -9.33
N LYS A 87 24.41 -6.41 -10.17
CA LYS A 87 25.02 -6.68 -11.48
C LYS A 87 26.26 -7.60 -11.42
N SER A 88 27.02 -7.52 -10.33
CA SER A 88 28.20 -8.37 -10.11
C SER A 88 27.87 -9.81 -9.69
N ARG A 89 26.59 -10.13 -9.52
CA ARG A 89 26.12 -11.44 -9.10
C ARG A 89 25.44 -12.16 -10.27
N GLY A 90 25.11 -13.44 -10.07
CA GLY A 90 24.39 -14.21 -11.09
C GLY A 90 22.97 -13.66 -11.37
N PRO A 91 22.41 -13.95 -12.56
CA PRO A 91 21.12 -13.40 -13.00
C PRO A 91 19.95 -13.61 -12.04
N ALA A 92 19.96 -14.70 -11.28
CA ALA A 92 18.88 -15.04 -10.35
C ALA A 92 18.67 -14.01 -9.22
N VAL A 93 19.69 -13.20 -8.91
CA VAL A 93 19.61 -12.17 -7.86
C VAL A 93 19.69 -10.74 -8.41
N GLN A 94 19.83 -10.60 -9.74
CA GLN A 94 19.73 -9.30 -10.39
C GLN A 94 18.28 -8.82 -10.39
N ALA A 95 18.05 -7.57 -10.01
CA ALA A 95 16.72 -7.03 -9.94
C ALA A 95 16.69 -5.54 -10.34
N PRO A 96 15.78 -5.14 -11.23
CA PRO A 96 15.60 -3.75 -11.60
C PRO A 96 15.02 -2.96 -10.42
N ARG A 97 15.50 -1.71 -10.29
CA ARG A 97 14.96 -0.74 -9.35
C ARG A 97 14.91 0.63 -10.01
N SER A 98 13.73 1.24 -9.99
CA SER A 98 13.50 2.57 -10.54
C SER A 98 13.05 3.52 -9.44
N GLN A 99 13.65 4.71 -9.37
CA GLN A 99 13.15 5.82 -8.57
C GLN A 99 12.08 6.55 -9.38
N ALA A 100 11.01 6.95 -8.73
CA ALA A 100 9.89 7.63 -9.35
C ALA A 100 9.83 9.12 -9.03
N ASP A 101 9.40 9.92 -9.99
CA ASP A 101 8.66 11.13 -9.67
C ASP A 101 7.32 10.71 -9.05
N LYS A 102 7.23 10.82 -7.72
CA LYS A 102 6.08 10.34 -6.95
C LYS A 102 4.78 11.05 -7.28
N ILE A 103 4.86 12.31 -7.76
CA ILE A 103 3.67 13.11 -8.13
C ILE A 103 3.16 12.61 -9.46
N THR A 104 4.03 12.53 -10.45
CA THR A 104 3.70 11.99 -11.78
C THR A 104 3.15 10.58 -11.70
N TYR A 105 3.78 9.70 -10.90
CA TYR A 105 3.30 8.33 -10.69
C TYR A 105 1.86 8.30 -10.16
N SER A 106 1.56 9.06 -9.10
CA SER A 106 0.23 9.12 -8.50
C SER A 106 -0.82 9.69 -9.46
N GLN A 107 -0.47 10.74 -10.22
CA GLN A 107 -1.36 11.32 -11.24
C GLN A 107 -1.68 10.31 -12.35
N LEU A 108 -0.70 9.59 -12.86
CA LEU A 108 -0.90 8.54 -13.86
C LEU A 108 -1.75 7.40 -13.31
N ALA A 109 -1.49 6.95 -12.08
CA ALA A 109 -2.25 5.90 -11.42
C ALA A 109 -3.73 6.30 -11.25
N ARG A 110 -3.99 7.53 -10.81
CA ARG A 110 -5.35 8.06 -10.73
C ARG A 110 -6.02 8.09 -12.09
N HIS A 111 -5.33 8.65 -13.09
CA HIS A 111 -5.86 8.80 -14.43
C HIS A 111 -6.29 7.45 -15.03
N ILE A 112 -5.49 6.39 -14.88
CA ILE A 112 -5.85 5.08 -15.42
C ILE A 112 -7.05 4.48 -14.68
N CYS A 113 -7.13 4.62 -13.34
CA CYS A 113 -8.29 4.16 -12.58
C CYS A 113 -9.58 4.87 -13.01
N GLU A 114 -9.55 6.20 -13.21
CA GLU A 114 -10.72 6.99 -13.58
C GLU A 114 -11.20 6.71 -15.02
N ARG A 115 -10.33 6.22 -15.90
CA ARG A 115 -10.66 5.94 -17.32
C ARG A 115 -10.93 4.49 -17.61
N THR A 116 -10.68 3.59 -16.67
CA THR A 116 -10.91 2.16 -16.90
C THR A 116 -12.41 1.86 -16.91
N PRO A 117 -12.96 1.25 -17.97
CA PRO A 117 -14.35 0.81 -17.98
C PRO A 117 -14.65 -0.16 -16.83
N ASN A 118 -15.87 -0.19 -16.35
CA ASN A 118 -16.35 -1.02 -15.22
C ASN A 118 -15.73 -0.71 -13.87
N LEU A 119 -14.87 0.32 -13.75
CA LEU A 119 -14.28 0.76 -12.50
C LEU A 119 -14.91 2.09 -12.05
N SER A 120 -15.47 2.09 -10.85
CA SER A 120 -15.94 3.31 -10.17
C SER A 120 -15.02 3.60 -8.99
N THR A 121 -14.65 4.88 -8.79
CA THR A 121 -13.91 5.32 -7.59
C THR A 121 -14.86 6.00 -6.63
N LEU A 122 -14.88 5.55 -5.38
CA LEU A 122 -15.69 6.12 -4.31
C LEU A 122 -14.78 6.69 -3.21
N MET A 123 -14.99 7.95 -2.88
CA MET A 123 -14.33 8.61 -1.75
C MET A 123 -15.10 8.29 -0.46
N ASP A 124 -14.62 7.29 0.29
CA ASP A 124 -15.17 6.93 1.60
C ASP A 124 -14.18 6.02 2.36
N THR A 125 -14.53 5.68 3.61
CA THR A 125 -13.81 4.70 4.44
C THR A 125 -14.70 3.50 4.69
N VAL A 126 -14.22 2.29 4.41
CA VAL A 126 -14.97 1.06 4.75
C VAL A 126 -14.74 0.75 6.23
N THR A 127 -15.84 0.58 6.95
CA THR A 127 -15.85 0.29 8.39
C THR A 127 -16.35 -1.12 8.70
N ASP A 128 -17.09 -1.76 7.78
CA ASP A 128 -17.65 -3.08 8.02
C ASP A 128 -17.82 -3.91 6.74
N ILE A 129 -17.79 -5.24 6.90
CA ILE A 129 -18.08 -6.23 5.85
C ILE A 129 -19.30 -7.03 6.27
N LEU A 130 -20.33 -6.99 5.45
CA LEU A 130 -21.56 -7.74 5.66
C LEU A 130 -21.46 -9.13 5.03
N THR A 131 -21.99 -10.11 5.75
CA THR A 131 -22.07 -11.49 5.28
C THR A 131 -23.46 -12.05 5.47
N THR A 132 -23.74 -13.22 4.94
CA THR A 132 -25.02 -13.92 5.11
C THR A 132 -25.34 -14.24 6.60
N ALA A 133 -24.34 -14.28 7.47
CA ALA A 133 -24.52 -14.51 8.92
C ALA A 133 -24.62 -13.21 9.72
N SER A 134 -24.28 -12.06 9.15
CA SER A 134 -24.28 -10.76 9.83
C SER A 134 -24.80 -9.68 8.88
N SER A 135 -26.09 -9.41 8.97
CA SER A 135 -26.74 -8.34 8.19
C SER A 135 -26.80 -6.99 8.91
N THR A 136 -26.49 -6.96 10.21
CA THR A 136 -26.51 -5.73 11.00
C THR A 136 -25.11 -5.09 11.02
N PRO A 137 -24.95 -3.85 10.51
CA PRO A 137 -23.67 -3.13 10.54
C PRO A 137 -23.18 -2.87 11.97
N LEU A 138 -21.85 -2.90 12.14
CA LEU A 138 -21.22 -2.40 13.36
C LEU A 138 -21.24 -0.86 13.39
N PRO A 139 -21.25 -0.24 14.57
CA PRO A 139 -21.09 1.21 14.67
C PRO A 139 -19.73 1.65 14.11
N PRO A 140 -19.67 2.84 13.45
CA PRO A 140 -18.47 3.31 12.76
C PRO A 140 -17.19 3.41 13.62
N ASN A 141 -17.37 3.59 14.93
CA ASN A 141 -16.27 3.76 15.89
C ASN A 141 -16.04 2.54 16.78
N ALA A 142 -16.40 1.34 16.33
CA ALA A 142 -16.27 0.12 17.13
C ALA A 142 -14.83 -0.16 17.62
N ASP A 143 -13.82 0.33 16.88
CA ASP A 143 -12.41 0.17 17.26
C ASP A 143 -11.93 1.21 18.29
N SER A 144 -12.63 2.33 18.47
CA SER A 144 -12.14 3.44 19.31
C SER A 144 -12.08 3.09 20.80
N SER A 145 -12.84 2.11 21.23
CA SER A 145 -12.82 1.62 22.61
C SER A 145 -11.81 0.49 22.87
N ALA A 146 -11.34 -0.18 21.82
CA ALA A 146 -10.40 -1.28 21.94
C ALA A 146 -8.93 -0.82 21.96
N ASP A 147 -8.65 0.39 21.48
CA ASP A 147 -7.27 0.90 21.34
C ASP A 147 -6.86 1.91 22.43
N SER A 148 -7.73 2.19 23.42
CA SER A 148 -7.39 2.99 24.61
C SER A 148 -6.71 2.19 25.71
N GLY A 149 -6.53 0.89 25.52
CA GLY A 149 -5.72 0.05 26.39
C GLY A 149 -4.25 0.41 26.22
N SER A 150 -3.68 1.07 27.25
CA SER A 150 -2.25 1.17 27.47
C SER A 150 -1.61 -0.19 27.16
N ILE A 151 -0.68 -0.21 26.20
CA ILE A 151 0.19 -1.38 26.00
C ILE A 151 0.94 -1.57 27.32
N PRO A 152 0.70 -2.65 28.10
CA PRO A 152 1.47 -2.87 29.31
C PRO A 152 2.91 -3.15 28.89
N GLY A 153 3.83 -2.24 29.23
CA GLY A 153 5.26 -2.51 29.40
C GLY A 153 5.98 -3.33 28.35
N GLU A 154 5.61 -3.23 27.06
CA GLU A 154 6.45 -3.79 26.01
C GLU A 154 7.68 -2.90 25.85
N GLU A 155 8.82 -3.46 26.22
CA GLU A 155 10.14 -2.95 25.88
C GLU A 155 10.14 -2.52 24.41
N ARG A 156 10.68 -1.34 24.12
CA ARG A 156 10.76 -0.73 22.77
C ARG A 156 11.68 -1.50 21.80
N GLY A 157 11.77 -2.81 21.95
CA GLY A 157 12.53 -3.70 21.11
C GLY A 157 11.62 -4.46 20.15
N TYR A 158 11.70 -4.17 18.85
CA TYR A 158 11.09 -5.00 17.82
C TYR A 158 11.76 -6.37 17.82
N ASN A 159 11.12 -7.35 18.48
CA ASN A 159 11.50 -8.74 18.38
C ASN A 159 10.57 -9.41 17.35
N GLY A 160 11.07 -9.61 16.12
CA GLY A 160 10.32 -10.20 15.00
C GLY A 160 9.87 -11.66 15.18
N SER A 161 9.96 -12.21 16.40
CA SER A 161 9.66 -13.61 16.72
C SER A 161 8.25 -13.89 17.24
N ASN A 162 7.43 -12.85 17.52
CA ASN A 162 6.08 -13.02 18.06
C ASN A 162 4.97 -12.89 16.99
N ILE A 163 5.22 -13.34 15.77
CA ILE A 163 4.10 -13.78 14.92
C ILE A 163 3.72 -15.16 15.45
N GLU A 164 2.80 -15.20 16.38
CA GLU A 164 2.09 -16.46 16.68
C GLU A 164 1.58 -16.96 15.34
N LYS A 165 2.00 -18.17 14.97
CA LYS A 165 1.48 -18.87 13.80
C LYS A 165 -0.02 -19.09 14.06
N ALA A 166 -0.81 -18.09 13.67
CA ALA A 166 -2.24 -18.22 13.71
C ALA A 166 -2.59 -19.38 12.78
N ASP A 167 -3.16 -20.40 13.36
CA ASP A 167 -3.64 -21.58 12.65
C ASP A 167 -4.92 -21.20 11.88
N TYR A 168 -4.73 -20.44 10.79
CA TYR A 168 -5.80 -19.88 9.95
C TYR A 168 -6.69 -20.99 9.34
N ALA A 169 -6.16 -22.21 9.19
CA ALA A 169 -6.89 -23.33 8.62
C ALA A 169 -7.88 -23.96 9.60
N SER A 170 -7.59 -23.92 10.90
CA SER A 170 -8.40 -24.64 11.91
C SER A 170 -9.63 -23.86 12.38
N GLN A 171 -9.63 -22.53 12.32
CA GLN A 171 -10.76 -21.71 12.75
C GLN A 171 -11.87 -21.61 11.70
N ALA A 172 -11.52 -21.49 10.43
CA ALA A 172 -12.49 -21.51 9.35
C ALA A 172 -13.22 -22.86 9.21
N ALA A 173 -12.56 -23.94 9.59
CA ALA A 173 -13.14 -25.29 9.56
C ALA A 173 -14.15 -25.55 10.71
N ARG A 174 -14.11 -24.78 11.79
CA ARG A 174 -14.95 -25.01 12.98
C ARG A 174 -16.38 -24.48 12.85
N SER A 175 -16.68 -23.57 11.92
CA SER A 175 -18.02 -22.98 11.82
C SER A 175 -18.97 -23.68 10.84
N GLY A 176 -18.56 -24.68 10.12
CA GLY A 176 -19.42 -25.53 9.26
C GLY A 176 -20.29 -24.81 8.20
N MET A 177 -20.50 -23.51 8.30
CA MET A 177 -21.25 -22.69 7.36
C MET A 177 -20.33 -21.72 6.62
N ARG A 178 -20.20 -21.90 5.31
CA ARG A 178 -19.52 -20.93 4.45
C ARG A 178 -20.33 -19.64 4.42
N GLN A 179 -19.85 -18.59 5.10
CA GLN A 179 -20.41 -17.27 4.99
C GLN A 179 -20.07 -16.66 3.62
N LYS A 180 -21.05 -16.00 3.03
CA LYS A 180 -20.86 -15.26 1.77
C LYS A 180 -20.88 -13.77 2.08
N VAL A 181 -19.97 -13.02 1.47
CA VAL A 181 -20.01 -11.55 1.48
C VAL A 181 -21.28 -11.10 0.77
N THR A 182 -21.97 -10.12 1.36
CA THR A 182 -23.17 -9.52 0.80
C THR A 182 -23.03 -8.01 0.59
N GLY A 183 -22.08 -7.34 1.25
CA GLY A 183 -21.87 -5.92 1.12
C GLY A 183 -20.71 -5.40 1.95
N VAL A 184 -20.42 -4.11 1.79
CA VAL A 184 -19.57 -3.34 2.67
C VAL A 184 -20.33 -2.13 3.20
N VAL A 185 -19.97 -1.68 4.40
CA VAL A 185 -20.52 -0.46 5.02
C VAL A 185 -19.43 0.59 5.08
N THR A 186 -19.77 1.82 4.76
CA THR A 186 -18.83 2.93 4.83
C THR A 186 -19.07 3.78 6.09
N GLU A 187 -18.10 4.59 6.44
CA GLU A 187 -18.12 5.51 7.58
C GLU A 187 -19.32 6.49 7.51
N ARG A 188 -19.74 6.85 6.28
CA ARG A 188 -20.92 7.71 6.04
C ARG A 188 -22.24 6.94 6.09
N GLY A 189 -22.23 5.67 6.53
CA GLY A 189 -23.41 4.83 6.67
C GLY A 189 -23.95 4.26 5.36
N ARG A 190 -23.22 4.38 4.25
CA ARG A 190 -23.65 3.80 2.98
C ARG A 190 -23.39 2.31 2.97
N ILE A 191 -24.40 1.53 2.62
CA ILE A 191 -24.29 0.10 2.35
C ILE A 191 -24.12 -0.09 0.84
N ILE A 192 -23.06 -0.78 0.45
CA ILE A 192 -22.73 -1.08 -0.95
C ILE A 192 -22.82 -2.58 -1.12
N PRO A 193 -23.84 -3.10 -1.85
CA PRO A 193 -23.94 -4.52 -2.12
C PRO A 193 -22.78 -5.00 -3.02
N VAL A 194 -22.06 -6.03 -2.57
CA VAL A 194 -20.93 -6.62 -3.32
C VAL A 194 -20.89 -8.13 -3.15
N ARG A 195 -20.30 -8.81 -4.13
CA ARG A 195 -20.12 -10.28 -4.10
C ARG A 195 -18.77 -10.70 -3.55
N ALA A 196 -17.76 -9.83 -3.69
CA ALA A 196 -16.41 -10.07 -3.20
C ALA A 196 -15.77 -8.78 -2.71
N VAL A 197 -14.87 -8.89 -1.72
CA VAL A 197 -14.09 -7.78 -1.17
C VAL A 197 -12.62 -8.12 -1.24
N VAL A 198 -11.81 -7.20 -1.76
CA VAL A 198 -10.35 -7.27 -1.74
C VAL A 198 -9.84 -6.18 -0.79
N LEU A 199 -9.20 -6.59 0.29
CA LEU A 199 -8.65 -5.67 1.30
C LEU A 199 -7.20 -5.34 0.98
N THR A 200 -6.93 -4.06 0.75
CA THR A 200 -5.60 -3.52 0.44
C THR A 200 -5.33 -2.25 1.26
N THR A 201 -5.70 -2.28 2.53
CA THR A 201 -5.76 -1.12 3.43
C THR A 201 -4.39 -0.54 3.81
N GLY A 202 -3.30 -1.29 3.57
CA GLY A 202 -1.94 -0.83 3.81
C GLY A 202 -1.72 -0.38 5.26
N THR A 203 -1.11 0.80 5.44
CA THR A 203 -0.80 1.38 6.76
C THR A 203 -1.99 2.10 7.42
N PHE A 204 -3.15 2.14 6.79
CA PHE A 204 -4.31 2.88 7.30
C PHE A 204 -5.18 2.07 8.27
N LEU A 205 -5.20 0.74 8.16
CA LEU A 205 -6.02 -0.13 9.02
C LEU A 205 -5.56 -0.04 10.48
N GLY A 206 -6.33 0.66 11.33
CA GLY A 206 -5.95 0.95 12.71
C GLY A 206 -4.58 1.62 12.81
N GLY A 207 -4.23 2.46 11.84
CA GLY A 207 -2.88 3.02 11.66
C GLY A 207 -2.46 3.93 12.80
N ARG A 208 -1.16 3.93 13.11
CA ARG A 208 -0.53 4.82 14.08
C ARG A 208 0.84 5.25 13.58
N ILE A 209 1.19 6.50 13.73
CA ILE A 209 2.47 7.05 13.29
C ILE A 209 3.30 7.54 14.47
N PHE A 210 4.62 7.38 14.32
CA PHE A 210 5.61 7.83 15.28
C PHE A 210 6.65 8.69 14.57
N ILE A 211 6.89 9.90 15.05
CA ILE A 211 7.91 10.81 14.52
C ILE A 211 8.66 11.43 15.72
N GLY A 212 9.78 10.86 16.10
CA GLY A 212 10.42 11.18 17.38
C GLY A 212 9.45 10.86 18.52
N GLU A 213 9.13 11.87 19.34
CA GLU A 213 8.18 11.74 20.45
C GLU A 213 6.71 11.92 20.04
N TYR A 214 6.47 12.37 18.80
CA TYR A 214 5.12 12.52 18.29
C TYR A 214 4.52 11.16 17.97
N ASP A 215 3.36 10.89 18.56
CA ASP A 215 2.60 9.65 18.45
C ASP A 215 1.13 10.00 18.23
N ALA A 216 0.55 9.50 17.12
CA ALA A 216 -0.83 9.81 16.77
C ALA A 216 -1.51 8.68 15.97
N PRO A 217 -2.84 8.52 16.17
CA PRO A 217 -3.65 7.60 15.36
C PRO A 217 -3.83 8.18 13.94
N CYS A 218 -3.01 7.74 13.00
CA CYS A 218 -3.00 8.20 11.60
C CYS A 218 -2.63 7.07 10.66
N GLY A 219 -3.09 7.12 9.41
CA GLY A 219 -2.62 6.26 8.33
C GLY A 219 -1.30 6.76 7.74
N ARG A 220 -1.19 8.09 7.60
CA ARG A 220 -0.01 8.88 7.22
C ARG A 220 -0.07 10.24 7.91
N LEU A 221 1.07 10.94 7.97
CA LEU A 221 1.08 12.30 8.50
C LEU A 221 0.09 13.20 7.74
N GLY A 222 -0.87 13.79 8.47
CA GLY A 222 -1.94 14.60 7.92
C GLY A 222 -3.11 13.82 7.29
N GLU A 223 -3.13 12.49 7.38
CA GLU A 223 -4.21 11.67 6.86
C GLU A 223 -4.72 10.70 7.95
N SER A 224 -6.01 10.72 8.21
CA SER A 224 -6.66 9.86 9.22
C SER A 224 -6.42 8.37 8.95
N GLY A 225 -6.36 7.57 10.00
CA GLY A 225 -6.42 6.11 9.89
C GLY A 225 -7.82 5.63 9.50
N ALA A 226 -7.94 4.37 9.11
CA ALA A 226 -9.22 3.70 8.89
C ALA A 226 -9.54 2.84 10.12
N TYR A 227 -10.61 3.19 10.80
CA TYR A 227 -11.06 2.50 12.02
C TYR A 227 -12.42 1.84 11.77
N GLY A 228 -12.79 0.87 12.61
CA GLY A 228 -14.02 0.07 12.47
C GLY A 228 -13.82 -1.25 11.74
N LEU A 229 -13.04 -1.27 10.66
CA LEU A 229 -12.85 -2.47 9.86
C LEU A 229 -12.09 -3.58 10.62
N THR A 230 -11.23 -3.25 11.57
CA THR A 230 -10.54 -4.23 12.42
C THR A 230 -11.55 -5.03 13.26
N ALA A 231 -12.52 -4.36 13.89
CA ALA A 231 -13.59 -5.04 14.64
C ALA A 231 -14.43 -5.96 13.74
N SER A 232 -14.71 -5.50 12.50
CA SER A 232 -15.39 -6.34 11.50
C SER A 232 -14.60 -7.60 11.18
N LEU A 233 -13.29 -7.49 10.97
CA LEU A 233 -12.43 -8.63 10.70
C LEU A 233 -12.39 -9.62 11.89
N HIS A 234 -12.30 -9.12 13.12
CA HIS A 234 -12.37 -9.97 14.31
C HIS A 234 -13.70 -10.71 14.43
N ARG A 235 -14.82 -10.02 14.16
CA ARG A 235 -16.14 -10.64 14.12
C ARG A 235 -16.24 -11.75 13.08
N LEU A 236 -15.55 -11.60 11.95
CA LEU A 236 -15.48 -12.59 10.89
C LEU A 236 -14.49 -13.73 11.18
N GLY A 237 -13.81 -13.70 12.33
CA GLY A 237 -12.89 -14.72 12.78
C GLY A 237 -11.44 -14.53 12.34
N PHE A 238 -11.07 -13.37 11.78
CA PHE A 238 -9.67 -13.05 11.47
C PHE A 238 -8.96 -12.49 12.69
N THR A 239 -7.72 -12.87 12.88
CA THR A 239 -6.81 -12.23 13.83
C THR A 239 -6.03 -11.14 13.10
N THR A 240 -5.75 -10.04 13.80
CA THR A 240 -4.94 -8.96 13.28
C THR A 240 -3.71 -8.75 14.16
N GLY A 241 -2.65 -8.18 13.58
CA GLY A 241 -1.42 -7.86 14.30
C GLY A 241 -0.85 -6.54 13.81
N ARG A 242 0.06 -5.96 14.58
CA ARG A 242 0.73 -4.74 14.19
C ARG A 242 2.02 -5.04 13.45
N LEU A 243 2.24 -4.35 12.34
CA LEU A 243 3.48 -4.38 11.59
C LEU A 243 4.05 -2.95 11.52
N LYS A 244 5.36 -2.84 11.69
CA LYS A 244 6.07 -1.57 11.55
C LYS A 244 6.57 -1.40 10.12
N THR A 245 6.44 -0.19 9.57
CA THR A 245 7.16 0.24 8.37
C THR A 245 7.92 1.53 8.66
N GLY A 246 9.13 1.68 8.11
CA GLY A 246 9.94 2.88 8.25
C GLY A 246 9.76 3.79 7.03
N THR A 247 9.72 5.10 7.28
CA THR A 247 9.73 6.10 6.21
C THR A 247 10.99 6.97 6.37
N PRO A 248 11.84 7.10 5.34
CA PRO A 248 13.01 7.96 5.42
C PRO A 248 12.60 9.43 5.55
N PRO A 249 13.42 10.27 6.21
CA PRO A 249 13.14 11.69 6.35
C PRO A 249 13.07 12.39 4.99
N ARG A 250 12.25 13.42 4.91
CA ARG A 250 12.20 14.35 3.78
C ARG A 250 12.88 15.63 4.20
N ILE A 251 13.98 15.94 3.54
CA ILE A 251 14.78 17.13 3.81
C ILE A 251 14.65 18.14 2.69
N LEU A 252 14.80 19.40 2.99
CA LEU A 252 14.76 20.47 2.00
C LEU A 252 16.03 20.43 1.14
N LYS A 253 15.89 20.33 -0.18
CA LYS A 253 17.02 20.18 -1.12
C LYS A 253 18.06 21.30 -0.97
N SER A 254 17.63 22.54 -0.71
CA SER A 254 18.50 23.69 -0.52
C SER A 254 19.38 23.64 0.73
N THR A 255 19.09 22.71 1.67
CA THR A 255 19.91 22.51 2.88
C THR A 255 20.97 21.42 2.73
N VAL A 256 21.02 20.76 1.55
CA VAL A 256 21.97 19.68 1.27
C VAL A 256 23.21 20.26 0.58
N ASP A 257 24.37 20.04 1.16
CA ASP A 257 25.64 20.36 0.55
C ASP A 257 26.10 19.21 -0.35
N PHE A 258 25.66 19.25 -1.59
CA PHE A 258 25.97 18.22 -2.59
C PHE A 258 27.46 18.13 -2.92
N SER A 259 28.25 19.18 -2.69
CA SER A 259 29.68 19.18 -2.96
C SER A 259 30.46 18.19 -2.08
N LYS A 260 29.88 17.76 -0.97
CA LYS A 260 30.45 16.79 -0.02
C LYS A 260 29.95 15.36 -0.21
N LEU A 261 29.10 15.13 -1.19
CA LEU A 261 28.45 13.84 -1.38
C LEU A 261 28.93 13.18 -2.67
N GLU A 262 29.22 11.90 -2.58
CA GLU A 262 29.52 11.09 -3.75
C GLU A 262 28.28 10.91 -4.62
N GLU A 263 28.36 11.27 -5.90
CA GLU A 263 27.26 11.04 -6.83
C GLU A 263 27.08 9.55 -7.11
N GLN A 264 25.84 9.14 -7.17
CA GLN A 264 25.43 7.80 -7.58
C GLN A 264 24.54 7.89 -8.81
N PRO A 265 25.10 7.84 -10.02
CA PRO A 265 24.32 7.87 -11.26
C PRO A 265 23.45 6.62 -11.39
N GLY A 266 22.43 6.73 -12.22
CA GLY A 266 21.71 5.58 -12.75
C GLY A 266 22.55 4.77 -13.70
N ASP A 267 22.00 3.66 -14.19
CA ASP A 267 22.60 2.90 -15.26
C ASP A 267 22.42 3.65 -16.59
N GLU A 268 23.41 3.58 -17.47
CA GLU A 268 23.31 4.16 -18.83
C GLU A 268 22.27 3.40 -19.66
N ASP A 269 22.27 2.08 -19.56
CA ASP A 269 21.30 1.22 -20.22
C ASP A 269 20.05 1.10 -19.32
N VAL A 270 19.04 1.88 -19.62
CA VAL A 270 17.75 1.83 -18.92
C VAL A 270 16.87 0.76 -19.55
N ILE A 271 16.61 -0.29 -18.79
CA ILE A 271 15.74 -1.38 -19.22
C ILE A 271 14.33 -1.09 -18.68
N PRO A 272 13.29 -1.01 -19.55
CA PRO A 272 11.91 -0.88 -19.10
C PRO A 272 11.51 -2.02 -18.15
N LEU A 273 10.68 -1.71 -17.15
CA LEU A 273 10.08 -2.74 -16.30
C LEU A 273 8.90 -3.42 -17.01
N SER A 274 8.17 -2.67 -17.81
CA SER A 274 7.08 -3.23 -18.64
C SER A 274 7.61 -3.90 -19.90
N PHE A 275 6.97 -4.99 -20.29
CA PHE A 275 7.22 -5.66 -21.56
C PHE A 275 6.57 -4.94 -22.75
N ASP A 276 5.64 -4.01 -22.48
CA ASP A 276 4.97 -3.21 -23.51
C ASP A 276 5.80 -1.98 -23.95
N ASP A 277 6.80 -1.58 -23.16
CA ASP A 277 7.65 -0.43 -23.43
C ASP A 277 9.00 -0.89 -24.05
N GLU A 278 9.38 -0.34 -25.19
CA GLU A 278 10.65 -0.71 -25.85
C GLU A 278 11.83 0.09 -25.33
N LYS A 279 11.60 1.35 -25.00
CA LYS A 279 12.66 2.30 -24.60
C LYS A 279 12.14 3.33 -23.60
N ILE A 280 13.01 3.71 -22.67
CA ILE A 280 12.77 4.83 -21.77
C ILE A 280 13.58 6.04 -22.27
N ASP A 281 12.89 7.10 -22.67
CA ASP A 281 13.50 8.36 -23.08
C ASP A 281 13.03 9.48 -22.14
N ARG A 282 13.73 9.62 -21.00
CA ARG A 282 13.41 10.59 -19.96
C ARG A 282 14.69 11.12 -19.32
N PRO A 283 14.70 12.38 -18.85
CA PRO A 283 15.78 12.91 -18.05
C PRO A 283 15.94 12.10 -16.75
N MET A 284 17.17 11.69 -16.46
CA MET A 284 17.51 10.96 -15.23
C MET A 284 18.18 11.89 -14.21
N VAL A 285 18.02 11.58 -12.94
CA VAL A 285 18.55 12.33 -11.80
C VAL A 285 19.51 11.45 -11.01
N ASN A 286 20.68 11.98 -10.65
CA ASN A 286 21.62 11.26 -9.81
C ASN A 286 21.15 11.21 -8.36
N CYS A 287 21.32 10.07 -7.71
CA CYS A 287 21.30 9.96 -6.26
C CYS A 287 22.66 10.33 -5.67
N HIS A 288 22.75 10.42 -4.35
CA HIS A 288 23.97 10.71 -3.64
C HIS A 288 24.11 9.76 -2.46
N VAL A 289 25.34 9.32 -2.22
CA VAL A 289 25.65 8.42 -1.11
C VAL A 289 25.83 9.21 0.18
N VAL A 290 25.18 8.76 1.25
CA VAL A 290 25.28 9.31 2.60
C VAL A 290 25.62 8.19 3.57
N TYR A 291 26.56 8.43 4.46
CA TYR A 291 26.95 7.47 5.49
C TYR A 291 26.42 7.91 6.86
N THR A 292 26.00 6.94 7.65
CA THR A 292 25.71 7.15 9.08
C THR A 292 27.02 7.27 9.86
N ASN A 293 26.96 7.94 11.01
CA ASN A 293 28.09 8.10 11.91
C ASN A 293 27.72 7.63 13.32
N GLU A 294 28.69 7.63 14.25
CA GLU A 294 28.49 7.15 15.62
C GLU A 294 27.34 7.87 16.32
N LYS A 295 27.27 9.20 16.18
CA LYS A 295 26.18 10.00 16.77
C LYS A 295 24.79 9.59 16.23
N THR A 296 24.70 9.24 14.95
CA THR A 296 23.46 8.70 14.35
C THR A 296 23.10 7.37 15.02
N HIS A 297 24.10 6.51 15.23
CA HIS A 297 23.87 5.20 15.85
C HIS A 297 23.50 5.32 17.34
N GLU A 298 24.10 6.27 18.06
CA GLU A 298 23.74 6.56 19.45
C GLU A 298 22.26 6.98 19.56
N ILE A 299 21.84 7.93 18.72
CA ILE A 299 20.43 8.38 18.69
C ILE A 299 19.49 7.21 18.42
N ILE A 300 19.81 6.36 17.44
CA ILE A 300 18.99 5.19 17.11
C ILE A 300 18.89 4.23 18.31
N ARG A 301 20.01 3.95 19.01
CA ARG A 301 20.01 3.05 20.17
C ARG A 301 19.16 3.59 21.34
N HIS A 302 19.02 4.91 21.45
CA HIS A 302 18.19 5.52 22.51
C HIS A 302 16.69 5.58 22.17
N ILE A 303 16.33 5.47 20.89
CA ILE A 303 14.95 5.61 20.43
C ILE A 303 14.30 4.22 20.18
N ILE A 304 15.11 3.22 19.86
CA ILE A 304 14.68 1.85 19.59
C ILE A 304 14.89 0.97 20.83
#